data_855539b973e9688580e589a74d2f1e53
#
_entry.id   855539b973e9688580e589a74d2f1e53
#
_cell.length_a   1.000
_cell.length_b   1.000
_cell.length_c   1.000
_cell.angle_alpha   90.00
_cell.angle_beta   90.00
_cell.angle_gamma   90.00
#
_symmetry.space_group_name_H-M   'P 1'
#
loop_
_entity.id
_entity.type
_entity.pdbx_description
1 polymer ?
#
loop_
_entity_poly.entity_id
_entity_poly.type
_entity_poly.pdbx_seq_one_letter_code
_entity_poly.pdbx_strand_id
1 'polypeptide(L)'
;VFDIETVPDTDAVPNLTGFSDQDVGARRKELEQYHLKITDGRISFARQPLHKVVAISFLEAEIDHANGHELYHLKELRSGGEPGFSEAQLLQGFFQYFERLKPRLVSFNGRGFDLPVLKYRAMVHGISSPWLHQAGDKWNSYSSRYSMDWHCDLMEQLSDFGASARVKLSEVCAAFGFPGKFG
;
A
#
# COMPACT_ATOMS: atom_id res chain seq x y z
N VAL A 1 -4.64 9.78 4.90
CA VAL A 1 -3.91 9.35 3.69
C VAL A 1 -2.75 8.48 4.11
N PHE A 2 -2.44 7.42 3.39
CA PHE A 2 -1.26 6.59 3.69
C PHE A 2 -0.57 6.13 2.41
N ASP A 3 0.70 5.82 2.53
CA ASP A 3 1.58 5.27 1.48
C ASP A 3 2.63 4.37 2.13
N ILE A 4 3.14 3.38 1.39
CA ILE A 4 4.21 2.51 1.86
C ILE A 4 5.39 2.53 0.91
N GLU A 5 6.60 2.39 1.47
CA GLU A 5 7.79 2.13 0.67
C GLU A 5 8.21 0.67 0.84
N THR A 6 8.61 0.05 -0.25
CA THR A 6 8.92 -1.38 -0.28
C THR A 6 10.21 -1.68 -1.04
N VAL A 7 10.81 -2.81 -0.68
CA VAL A 7 11.89 -3.42 -1.44
C VAL A 7 11.50 -4.85 -1.83
N PRO A 8 12.08 -5.42 -2.92
CA PRO A 8 11.87 -6.82 -3.27
C PRO A 8 12.27 -7.76 -2.13
N ASP A 9 11.45 -8.77 -1.83
CA ASP A 9 11.76 -9.79 -0.82
C ASP A 9 12.73 -10.83 -1.38
N THR A 10 14.02 -10.52 -1.29
CA THR A 10 15.09 -11.41 -1.75
C THR A 10 15.26 -12.66 -0.89
N ASP A 11 14.70 -12.69 0.35
CA ASP A 11 14.75 -13.86 1.21
C ASP A 11 13.76 -14.95 0.78
N ALA A 12 12.74 -14.57 0.01
CA ALA A 12 11.79 -15.52 -0.57
C ALA A 12 12.36 -16.27 -1.80
N VAL A 13 13.44 -15.77 -2.42
CA VAL A 13 13.99 -16.29 -3.69
C VAL A 13 14.38 -17.77 -3.62
N PRO A 14 15.10 -18.26 -2.59
CA PRO A 14 15.43 -19.67 -2.50
C PRO A 14 14.22 -20.59 -2.52
N ASN A 15 13.15 -20.21 -1.85
CA ASN A 15 11.90 -20.98 -1.81
C ASN A 15 11.11 -20.87 -3.13
N LEU A 16 11.25 -19.76 -3.85
CA LEU A 16 10.50 -19.48 -5.07
C LEU A 16 11.12 -20.16 -6.31
N THR A 17 12.44 -20.07 -6.44
CA THR A 17 13.18 -20.50 -7.66
C THR A 17 14.21 -21.59 -7.40
N GLY A 18 14.54 -21.89 -6.14
CA GLY A 18 15.64 -22.78 -5.76
C GLY A 18 17.03 -22.12 -5.82
N PHE A 19 17.11 -20.84 -6.19
CA PHE A 19 18.36 -20.10 -6.28
C PHE A 19 18.89 -19.74 -4.89
N SER A 20 20.02 -20.34 -4.49
CA SER A 20 20.53 -20.31 -3.11
C SER A 20 21.74 -19.40 -2.89
N ASP A 21 22.11 -18.55 -3.86
CA ASP A 21 23.18 -17.58 -3.69
C ASP A 21 22.88 -16.65 -2.48
N GLN A 22 23.92 -16.30 -1.72
CA GLN A 22 23.78 -15.42 -0.55
C GLN A 22 23.82 -13.93 -0.91
N ASP A 23 24.30 -13.58 -2.11
CA ASP A 23 24.35 -12.19 -2.54
C ASP A 23 22.95 -11.64 -2.80
N VAL A 24 22.63 -10.55 -2.11
CA VAL A 24 21.32 -9.87 -2.23
C VAL A 24 21.08 -9.34 -3.64
N GLY A 25 22.14 -8.83 -4.29
CA GLY A 25 22.07 -8.34 -5.67
C GLY A 25 21.76 -9.45 -6.67
N ALA A 26 22.39 -10.63 -6.49
CA ALA A 26 22.12 -11.81 -7.30
C ALA A 26 20.68 -12.32 -7.12
N ARG A 27 20.18 -12.40 -5.87
CA ARG A 27 18.79 -12.77 -5.58
C ARG A 27 17.79 -11.77 -6.17
N ARG A 28 18.09 -10.46 -6.13
CA ARG A 28 17.24 -9.45 -6.75
C ARG A 28 17.12 -9.66 -8.26
N LYS A 29 18.24 -9.90 -8.93
CA LYS A 29 18.24 -10.19 -10.37
C LYS A 29 17.46 -11.47 -10.69
N GLU A 30 17.61 -12.51 -9.89
CA GLU A 30 16.85 -13.76 -10.05
C GLU A 30 15.35 -13.51 -9.93
N LEU A 31 14.91 -12.70 -8.95
CA LEU A 31 13.52 -12.34 -8.78
C LEU A 31 12.97 -11.56 -9.97
N GLU A 32 13.74 -10.62 -10.51
CA GLU A 32 13.40 -9.88 -11.74
C GLU A 32 13.27 -10.83 -12.95
N GLN A 33 14.22 -11.76 -13.12
CA GLN A 33 14.17 -12.77 -14.20
C GLN A 33 12.96 -13.71 -14.05
N TYR A 34 12.66 -14.14 -12.83
CA TYR A 34 11.46 -14.92 -12.56
C TYR A 34 10.20 -14.19 -13.03
N HIS A 35 10.06 -12.89 -12.70
CA HIS A 35 8.89 -12.12 -13.11
C HIS A 35 8.83 -11.86 -14.61
N LEU A 36 9.94 -11.59 -15.26
CA LEU A 36 10.01 -11.50 -16.72
C LEU A 36 9.57 -12.82 -17.36
N LYS A 37 10.04 -13.96 -16.84
CA LYS A 37 9.67 -15.29 -17.37
C LYS A 37 8.17 -15.55 -17.27
N ILE A 38 7.54 -15.29 -16.12
CA ILE A 38 6.09 -15.57 -15.92
C ILE A 38 5.18 -14.54 -16.58
N THR A 39 5.74 -13.44 -17.11
CA THR A 39 5.00 -12.38 -17.80
C THR A 39 5.38 -12.24 -19.27
N ASP A 40 6.05 -13.23 -19.85
CA ASP A 40 6.53 -13.21 -21.25
C ASP A 40 7.36 -11.96 -21.58
N GLY A 41 8.27 -11.59 -20.66
CA GLY A 41 9.18 -10.46 -20.81
C GLY A 41 8.57 -9.07 -20.54
N ARG A 42 7.31 -9.01 -20.11
CA ARG A 42 6.60 -7.72 -20.00
C ARG A 42 6.83 -6.96 -18.70
N ILE A 43 7.01 -7.67 -17.58
CA ILE A 43 7.06 -7.05 -16.24
C ILE A 43 8.19 -7.69 -15.42
N SER A 44 9.15 -6.87 -14.99
CA SER A 44 10.22 -7.29 -14.05
C SER A 44 9.85 -6.99 -12.59
N PHE A 45 8.86 -6.10 -12.37
CA PHE A 45 8.44 -5.68 -11.03
C PHE A 45 7.80 -6.84 -10.26
N ALA A 46 8.24 -7.06 -9.03
CA ALA A 46 7.75 -8.13 -8.19
C ALA A 46 6.25 -8.00 -7.88
N ARG A 47 5.54 -9.13 -7.77
CA ARG A 47 4.15 -9.14 -7.32
C ARG A 47 4.08 -8.87 -5.81
N GLN A 48 2.93 -8.39 -5.35
CA GLN A 48 2.69 -7.93 -3.97
C GLN A 48 3.20 -8.87 -2.85
N PRO A 49 3.07 -10.22 -2.93
CA PRO A 49 3.59 -11.12 -1.89
C PRO A 49 5.11 -11.08 -1.72
N LEU A 50 5.82 -10.60 -2.74
CA LEU A 50 7.29 -10.61 -2.83
C LEU A 50 7.90 -9.21 -2.61
N HIS A 51 7.22 -8.41 -1.80
CA HIS A 51 7.70 -7.12 -1.30
C HIS A 51 7.87 -7.15 0.21
N LYS A 52 8.91 -6.50 0.72
CA LYS A 52 9.08 -6.16 2.14
C LYS A 52 8.78 -4.69 2.34
N VAL A 53 8.05 -4.37 3.40
CA VAL A 53 7.75 -2.99 3.79
C VAL A 53 8.94 -2.42 4.54
N VAL A 54 9.47 -1.29 4.10
CA VAL A 54 10.61 -0.60 4.72
C VAL A 54 10.22 0.73 5.36
N ALA A 55 9.12 1.35 4.91
CA ALA A 55 8.55 2.52 5.56
C ALA A 55 7.04 2.55 5.35
N ILE A 56 6.35 3.15 6.31
CA ILE A 56 4.93 3.47 6.23
C ILE A 56 4.77 4.92 6.63
N SER A 57 4.17 5.71 5.74
CA SER A 57 3.88 7.11 5.99
C SER A 57 2.38 7.35 5.99
N PHE A 58 1.91 8.21 6.88
CA PHE A 58 0.51 8.62 6.86
C PHE A 58 0.33 10.08 7.28
N LEU A 59 -0.72 10.66 6.73
CA LEU A 59 -1.25 11.96 7.08
C LEU A 59 -2.63 11.74 7.67
N GLU A 60 -2.83 12.19 8.90
CA GLU A 60 -4.12 12.17 9.61
C GLU A 60 -4.79 13.53 9.48
N ALA A 61 -6.06 13.50 9.13
CA ALA A 61 -6.93 14.67 9.17
C ALA A 61 -8.24 14.29 9.87
N GLU A 62 -8.77 15.23 10.64
CA GLU A 62 -10.13 15.17 11.18
C GLU A 62 -11.11 15.70 10.13
N ILE A 63 -12.24 15.01 9.99
CA ILE A 63 -13.30 15.42 9.08
C ILE A 63 -14.39 16.10 9.91
N ASP A 64 -14.64 17.37 9.65
CA ASP A 64 -15.78 18.11 10.21
C ASP A 64 -16.86 18.24 9.14
N HIS A 65 -18.11 18.00 9.54
CA HIS A 65 -19.28 18.10 8.69
C HIS A 65 -20.01 19.41 8.97
N ALA A 66 -19.64 20.46 8.26
CA ALA A 66 -20.26 21.78 8.40
C ALA A 66 -21.04 22.15 7.12
N ASN A 67 -22.31 22.57 7.29
CA ASN A 67 -23.16 23.06 6.20
C ASN A 67 -23.30 22.12 4.98
N GLY A 68 -23.27 20.80 5.22
CA GLY A 68 -23.35 19.78 4.16
C GLY A 68 -22.05 19.55 3.39
N HIS A 69 -20.94 20.10 3.85
CA HIS A 69 -19.60 19.91 3.28
C HIS A 69 -18.70 19.21 4.28
N GLU A 70 -17.72 18.43 3.76
CA GLU A 70 -16.62 17.90 4.55
C GLU A 70 -15.47 18.92 4.57
N LEU A 71 -15.05 19.30 5.78
CA LEU A 71 -13.86 20.11 6.02
C LEU A 71 -12.78 19.24 6.63
N TYR A 72 -11.57 19.28 6.09
CA TYR A 72 -10.45 18.44 6.52
C TYR A 72 -9.46 19.27 7.32
N HIS A 73 -9.30 18.93 8.59
CA HIS A 73 -8.34 19.55 9.50
C HIS A 73 -7.14 18.65 9.67
N LEU A 74 -6.00 19.05 9.10
CA LEU A 74 -4.75 18.31 9.26
C LEU A 74 -4.35 18.24 10.73
N LYS A 75 -4.16 17.02 11.24
CA LYS A 75 -3.74 16.74 12.61
C LYS A 75 -2.26 16.38 12.69
N GLU A 76 -1.83 15.45 11.84
CA GLU A 76 -0.51 14.87 11.98
C GLU A 76 -0.01 14.31 10.65
N LEU A 77 1.31 14.41 10.46
CA LEU A 77 2.07 13.70 9.43
C LEU A 77 3.12 12.87 10.12
N ARG A 78 3.11 11.56 9.92
CA ARG A 78 4.08 10.61 10.47
C ARG A 78 4.66 9.71 9.40
N SER A 79 5.92 9.32 9.63
CA SER A 79 6.58 8.22 8.91
C SER A 79 7.19 7.28 9.93
N GLY A 80 6.97 5.98 9.75
CA GLY A 80 7.70 4.91 10.41
C GLY A 80 8.68 4.28 9.43
N GLY A 81 9.73 3.63 9.93
CA GLY A 81 10.81 3.04 9.13
C GLY A 81 12.17 3.60 9.50
N GLU A 82 12.30 4.14 10.73
CA GLU A 82 13.59 4.59 11.28
C GLU A 82 14.58 3.42 11.38
N PRO A 83 15.90 3.70 11.29
CA PRO A 83 16.92 2.69 11.49
C PRO A 83 16.72 1.95 12.82
N GLY A 84 16.64 0.62 12.76
CA GLY A 84 16.40 -0.25 13.91
C GLY A 84 14.97 -0.77 14.06
N PHE A 85 14.00 -0.24 13.33
CA PHE A 85 12.67 -0.84 13.27
C PHE A 85 12.68 -2.08 12.35
N SER A 86 12.17 -3.20 12.85
CA SER A 86 11.89 -4.36 12.02
C SER A 86 10.60 -4.17 11.23
N GLU A 87 10.47 -4.85 10.10
CA GLU A 87 9.22 -4.87 9.33
C GLU A 87 8.01 -5.28 10.18
N ALA A 88 8.19 -6.29 11.04
CA ALA A 88 7.13 -6.74 11.96
C ALA A 88 6.65 -5.63 12.89
N GLN A 89 7.56 -4.81 13.43
CA GLN A 89 7.21 -3.67 14.29
C GLN A 89 6.45 -2.59 13.53
N LEU A 90 6.87 -2.28 12.29
CA LEU A 90 6.17 -1.33 11.42
C LEU A 90 4.73 -1.79 11.16
N LEU A 91 4.56 -3.04 10.75
CA LEU A 91 3.25 -3.62 10.45
C LEU A 91 2.37 -3.68 11.70
N GLN A 92 2.92 -4.12 12.83
CA GLN A 92 2.17 -4.19 14.08
C GLN A 92 1.70 -2.81 14.52
N GLY A 93 2.57 -1.80 14.45
CA GLY A 93 2.22 -0.41 14.75
C GLY A 93 1.11 0.11 13.84
N PHE A 94 1.21 -0.13 12.52
CA PHE A 94 0.19 0.23 11.55
C PHE A 94 -1.16 -0.40 11.88
N PHE A 95 -1.21 -1.73 12.01
CA PHE A 95 -2.49 -2.42 12.23
C PHE A 95 -3.13 -2.07 13.56
N GLN A 96 -2.36 -1.93 14.65
CA GLN A 96 -2.88 -1.51 15.95
C GLN A 96 -3.40 -0.06 15.94
N TYR A 97 -2.70 0.85 15.27
CA TYR A 97 -3.13 2.24 15.15
C TYR A 97 -4.45 2.35 14.40
N PHE A 98 -4.55 1.69 13.26
CA PHE A 98 -5.75 1.72 12.42
C PHE A 98 -6.92 0.94 13.04
N GLU A 99 -6.68 -0.14 13.78
CA GLU A 99 -7.71 -0.84 14.54
C GLU A 99 -8.38 0.06 15.58
N ARG A 100 -7.58 0.87 16.26
CA ARG A 100 -8.06 1.82 17.28
C ARG A 100 -8.89 2.94 16.69
N LEU A 101 -8.45 3.51 15.58
CA LEU A 101 -9.09 4.69 14.98
C LEU A 101 -10.17 4.33 13.97
N LYS A 102 -10.03 3.21 13.27
CA LYS A 102 -10.89 2.81 12.13
C LYS A 102 -11.13 3.96 11.15
N PRO A 103 -10.08 4.62 10.67
CA PRO A 103 -10.19 5.82 9.87
C PRO A 103 -10.72 5.52 8.47
N ARG A 104 -11.29 6.52 7.79
CA ARG A 104 -11.41 6.49 6.34
C ARG A 104 -10.00 6.47 5.75
N LEU A 105 -9.68 5.44 4.97
CA LEU A 105 -8.39 5.36 4.26
C LEU A 105 -8.46 6.17 2.96
N VAL A 106 -7.38 6.87 2.65
CA VAL A 106 -7.18 7.50 1.35
C VAL A 106 -5.81 7.09 0.84
N SER A 107 -5.74 6.68 -0.42
CA SER A 107 -4.49 6.25 -1.07
C SER A 107 -4.51 6.55 -2.56
N PHE A 108 -3.39 6.36 -3.23
CA PHE A 108 -3.31 6.35 -4.68
C PHE A 108 -2.81 4.98 -5.15
N ASN A 109 -3.68 4.15 -5.71
CA ASN A 109 -3.45 2.74 -6.04
C ASN A 109 -3.22 1.83 -4.81
N GLY A 110 -3.57 2.27 -3.61
CA GLY A 110 -3.34 1.48 -2.40
C GLY A 110 -4.18 0.21 -2.33
N ARG A 111 -5.32 0.18 -3.00
CA ARG A 111 -6.14 -1.03 -3.17
C ARG A 111 -5.45 -2.06 -4.06
N GLY A 112 -4.72 -1.61 -5.07
CA GLY A 112 -4.00 -2.46 -6.01
C GLY A 112 -2.61 -2.89 -5.52
N PHE A 113 -1.99 -2.14 -4.61
CA PHE A 113 -0.63 -2.40 -4.18
C PHE A 113 -0.46 -2.40 -2.64
N ASP A 114 -0.64 -1.27 -1.98
CA ASP A 114 -0.27 -1.08 -0.57
C ASP A 114 -1.00 -2.05 0.37
N LEU A 115 -2.33 -2.09 0.34
CA LEU A 115 -3.12 -2.97 1.19
C LEU A 115 -2.85 -4.46 0.93
N PRO A 116 -2.76 -4.95 -0.32
CA PRO A 116 -2.31 -6.30 -0.60
C PRO A 116 -0.93 -6.61 -0.01
N VAL A 117 0.07 -5.74 -0.19
CA VAL A 117 1.40 -5.94 0.40
C VAL A 117 1.31 -6.03 1.91
N LEU A 118 0.68 -5.06 2.58
CA LEU A 118 0.49 -5.05 4.04
C LEU A 118 -0.18 -6.33 4.54
N LYS A 119 -1.20 -6.83 3.84
CA LYS A 119 -1.89 -8.09 4.19
C LYS A 119 -0.96 -9.30 4.07
N TYR A 120 -0.22 -9.44 2.97
CA TYR A 120 0.72 -10.55 2.79
C TYR A 120 1.83 -10.51 3.83
N ARG A 121 2.38 -9.33 4.11
CA ARG A 121 3.44 -9.19 5.11
C ARG A 121 2.94 -9.43 6.53
N ALA A 122 1.70 -9.01 6.85
CA ALA A 122 1.08 -9.38 8.12
C ALA A 122 0.97 -10.89 8.29
N MET A 123 0.57 -11.64 7.24
CA MET A 123 0.54 -13.12 7.27
C MET A 123 1.93 -13.72 7.47
N VAL A 124 2.97 -13.19 6.79
CA VAL A 124 4.37 -13.66 6.95
C VAL A 124 4.85 -13.49 8.39
N HIS A 125 4.45 -12.42 9.06
CA HIS A 125 4.86 -12.12 10.44
C HIS A 125 3.86 -12.61 11.50
N GLY A 126 2.80 -13.34 11.13
CA GLY A 126 1.79 -13.83 12.05
C GLY A 126 0.98 -12.72 12.75
N ILE A 127 0.88 -11.55 12.12
CA ILE A 127 0.14 -10.40 12.66
C ILE A 127 -1.33 -10.54 12.27
N SER A 128 -2.20 -10.62 13.26
CA SER A 128 -3.65 -10.69 13.07
C SER A 128 -4.25 -9.28 12.97
N SER A 129 -5.11 -9.07 11.98
CA SER A 129 -5.82 -7.80 11.76
C SER A 129 -7.29 -8.04 11.42
N PRO A 130 -8.07 -8.66 12.32
CA PRO A 130 -9.45 -9.04 12.04
C PRO A 130 -10.34 -7.83 11.72
N TRP A 131 -10.07 -6.68 12.30
CA TRP A 131 -10.81 -5.44 12.07
C TRP A 131 -10.86 -5.05 10.58
N LEU A 132 -9.80 -5.32 9.83
CA LEU A 132 -9.73 -4.98 8.41
C LEU A 132 -10.76 -5.76 7.56
N HIS A 133 -11.14 -6.97 8.04
CA HIS A 133 -12.07 -7.84 7.34
C HIS A 133 -13.47 -7.83 7.97
N GLN A 134 -13.59 -7.46 9.24
CA GLN A 134 -14.83 -7.51 10.02
C GLN A 134 -15.49 -6.13 10.18
N ALA A 135 -14.76 -5.03 9.91
CA ALA A 135 -15.32 -3.70 9.98
C ALA A 135 -16.28 -3.43 8.81
N GLY A 136 -17.45 -2.88 9.14
CA GLY A 136 -18.48 -2.60 8.15
C GLY A 136 -19.35 -3.81 7.80
N ASP A 137 -19.89 -3.80 6.59
CA ASP A 137 -20.72 -4.86 6.03
C ASP A 137 -20.21 -5.31 4.66
N LYS A 138 -20.98 -6.17 3.98
CA LYS A 138 -20.62 -6.69 2.66
C LYS A 138 -20.40 -5.61 1.60
N TRP A 139 -21.12 -4.50 1.72
CA TRP A 139 -21.13 -3.43 0.72
C TRP A 139 -20.29 -2.23 1.14
N ASN A 140 -20.17 -2.01 2.46
CA ASN A 140 -19.50 -0.87 3.08
C ASN A 140 -18.42 -1.36 4.05
N SER A 141 -17.21 -1.55 3.56
CA SER A 141 -16.05 -2.04 4.33
C SER A 141 -14.74 -1.63 3.66
N TYR A 142 -13.61 -1.82 4.34
CA TYR A 142 -12.28 -1.61 3.75
C TYR A 142 -12.01 -2.48 2.53
N SER A 143 -12.68 -3.63 2.41
CA SER A 143 -12.55 -4.55 1.29
C SER A 143 -13.48 -4.23 0.13
N SER A 144 -14.53 -3.42 0.36
CA SER A 144 -15.53 -3.09 -0.65
C SER A 144 -14.99 -2.03 -1.63
N ARG A 145 -14.96 -2.36 -2.91
CA ARG A 145 -14.33 -1.53 -3.95
C ARG A 145 -14.93 -0.12 -4.06
N TYR A 146 -16.24 -0.02 -3.91
CA TYR A 146 -16.98 1.23 -4.13
C TYR A 146 -17.29 1.99 -2.84
N SER A 147 -16.81 1.50 -1.69
CA SER A 147 -17.08 2.09 -0.39
C SER A 147 -16.05 3.18 -0.04
N MET A 148 -16.28 4.39 -0.56
CA MET A 148 -15.38 5.54 -0.41
C MET A 148 -15.23 5.99 1.04
N ASP A 149 -16.26 5.79 1.87
CA ASP A 149 -16.25 6.16 3.29
C ASP A 149 -15.29 5.30 4.12
N TRP A 150 -14.93 4.12 3.62
CA TRP A 150 -13.96 3.24 4.25
C TRP A 150 -12.58 3.34 3.61
N HIS A 151 -12.53 3.29 2.27
CA HIS A 151 -11.26 3.41 1.55
C HIS A 151 -11.47 4.11 0.19
N CYS A 152 -11.08 5.36 0.12
CA CYS A 152 -11.03 6.13 -1.12
C CYS A 152 -9.68 5.91 -1.81
N ASP A 153 -9.66 5.10 -2.85
CA ASP A 153 -8.49 4.97 -3.72
C ASP A 153 -8.61 5.98 -4.87
N LEU A 154 -7.79 7.01 -4.83
CA LEU A 154 -7.87 8.12 -5.77
C LEU A 154 -7.60 7.70 -7.22
N MET A 155 -6.74 6.70 -7.46
CA MET A 155 -6.52 6.21 -8.81
C MET A 155 -7.78 5.52 -9.37
N GLU A 156 -8.50 4.77 -8.55
CA GLU A 156 -9.78 4.16 -8.96
C GLU A 156 -10.86 5.22 -9.19
N GLN A 157 -10.94 6.24 -8.33
CA GLN A 157 -11.88 7.35 -8.49
C GLN A 157 -11.64 8.12 -9.78
N LEU A 158 -10.39 8.52 -10.04
CA LEU A 158 -10.00 9.28 -11.23
C LEU A 158 -10.08 8.48 -12.53
N SER A 159 -10.17 7.16 -12.45
CA SER A 159 -10.40 6.28 -13.61
C SER A 159 -11.84 5.75 -13.69
N ASP A 160 -12.78 6.35 -12.95
CA ASP A 160 -14.18 5.90 -12.88
C ASP A 160 -14.28 4.38 -12.62
N PHE A 161 -13.50 3.90 -11.64
CA PHE A 161 -13.38 2.47 -11.30
C PHE A 161 -12.98 1.56 -12.47
N GLY A 162 -12.21 2.11 -13.42
CA GLY A 162 -11.69 1.40 -14.58
C GLY A 162 -12.55 1.57 -15.85
N ALA A 163 -13.56 2.43 -15.83
CA ALA A 163 -14.30 2.82 -17.04
C ALA A 163 -13.47 3.73 -17.95
N SER A 164 -12.55 4.51 -17.36
CA SER A 164 -11.54 5.28 -18.10
C SER A 164 -10.12 4.75 -17.86
N ALA A 165 -9.15 5.24 -18.63
CA ALA A 165 -7.76 4.85 -18.48
C ALA A 165 -7.21 5.26 -17.08
N ARG A 166 -6.40 4.37 -16.48
CA ARG A 166 -5.70 4.68 -15.24
C ARG A 166 -4.67 5.77 -15.49
N VAL A 167 -4.67 6.77 -14.61
CA VAL A 167 -3.70 7.87 -14.62
C VAL A 167 -2.58 7.63 -13.61
N LYS A 168 -1.41 8.22 -13.85
CA LYS A 168 -0.31 8.22 -12.89
C LYS A 168 -0.46 9.41 -11.94
N LEU A 169 -0.01 9.25 -10.69
CA LEU A 169 0.00 10.37 -9.73
C LEU A 169 0.75 11.60 -10.28
N SER A 170 1.87 11.37 -10.99
CA SER A 170 2.63 12.45 -11.63
C SER A 170 1.84 13.22 -12.69
N GLU A 171 0.98 12.54 -13.44
CA GLU A 171 0.11 13.18 -14.45
C GLU A 171 -0.96 14.04 -13.77
N VAL A 172 -1.54 13.51 -12.68
CA VAL A 172 -2.52 14.25 -11.87
C VAL A 172 -1.88 15.49 -11.24
N CYS A 173 -0.71 15.34 -10.60
CA CYS A 173 0.02 16.47 -10.03
C CYS A 173 0.34 17.53 -11.09
N ALA A 174 0.83 17.12 -12.26
CA ALA A 174 1.13 18.04 -13.35
C ALA A 174 -0.12 18.78 -13.85
N ALA A 175 -1.25 18.09 -14.01
CA ALA A 175 -2.50 18.70 -14.46
C ALA A 175 -3.06 19.73 -13.47
N PHE A 176 -2.86 19.51 -12.17
CA PHE A 176 -3.32 20.43 -11.11
C PHE A 176 -2.27 21.46 -10.69
N GLY A 177 -1.08 21.46 -11.28
CA GLY A 177 0.00 22.37 -10.91
C GLY A 177 0.61 22.07 -9.52
N PHE A 178 0.45 20.85 -9.03
CA PHE A 178 1.06 20.43 -7.77
C PHE A 178 2.52 19.98 -8.00
N PRO A 179 3.42 20.18 -7.02
CA PRO A 179 4.74 19.57 -7.08
C PRO A 179 4.60 18.04 -7.16
N GLY A 180 5.34 17.43 -8.08
CA GLY A 180 5.39 15.97 -8.22
C GLY A 180 6.22 15.31 -7.10
N LYS A 181 6.44 13.99 -7.21
CA LYS A 181 7.40 13.30 -6.34
C LYS A 181 8.78 13.93 -6.52
N PHE A 182 9.37 14.34 -5.40
CA PHE A 182 10.78 14.69 -5.33
C PHE A 182 11.55 13.39 -5.09
N GLY A 183 12.43 13.01 -5.99
CA GLY A 183 13.22 11.79 -5.84
C GLY A 183 14.26 11.69 -6.91
#